data_1d21637350498eddee6ff4e8a0b52693
#
_entry.id   1d21637350498eddee6ff4e8a0b52693
#
_cell.length_a   1.000
_cell.length_b   1.000
_cell.length_c   1.000
_cell.angle_alpha   90.00
_cell.angle_beta   90.00
_cell.angle_gamma   90.00
#
_symmetry.space_group_name_H-M   'P 1'
#
loop_
_entity.id
_entity.type
_entity.pdbx_description
1 polymer ?
#
loop_
_entity_poly.entity_id
_entity_poly.type
_entity_poly.pdbx_seq_one_letter_code
_entity_poly.pdbx_strand_id
1 'polypeptide(L)'
;MKKILILIAAVTLSMASFAREYSHDKDILYKGAPDGYTEKMCRIDVAYEKGGEKRPVIIWFHGGGLTKGKRSTPEALQKNGAVIVGVGYRFVSEVSIPETLDDAAAAVAWTLKNIEKYGGDLSKIYLAGHSAGGYIVNMIGLNKEYLAKYDIDPDRQIAALVPYSGQVITHFAQRRKQGIPELTPPIDHLAPLYLVR
;
A
#
# COMPACT_ATOMS: atom_id res chain seq x y z
N MET A 1 -32.12 46.92 46.40
CA MET A 1 -30.91 46.10 46.03
C MET A 1 -31.39 44.93 45.17
N LYS A 2 -31.21 44.96 43.84
CA LYS A 2 -31.61 43.94 42.93
C LYS A 2 -30.49 42.89 42.79
N LYS A 3 -30.72 41.65 43.20
CA LYS A 3 -29.79 40.53 43.02
C LYS A 3 -29.85 40.09 41.57
N ILE A 4 -28.77 40.28 40.83
CA ILE A 4 -28.59 39.75 39.47
C ILE A 4 -28.15 38.30 39.62
N LEU A 5 -28.98 37.36 39.19
CA LEU A 5 -28.66 35.93 39.12
C LEU A 5 -27.98 35.67 37.78
N ILE A 6 -26.68 35.46 37.77
CA ILE A 6 -25.93 35.08 36.57
C ILE A 6 -26.07 33.57 36.40
N LEU A 7 -26.86 33.18 35.42
CA LEU A 7 -27.02 31.79 35.02
C LEU A 7 -25.83 31.43 34.07
N ILE A 8 -24.80 30.77 34.61
CA ILE A 8 -23.71 30.23 33.81
C ILE A 8 -24.23 28.91 33.21
N ALA A 9 -24.68 28.98 31.96
CA ALA A 9 -24.93 27.79 31.18
C ALA A 9 -23.59 27.15 30.76
N ALA A 10 -23.16 26.14 31.50
CA ALA A 10 -22.03 25.33 31.11
C ALA A 10 -22.45 24.49 29.88
N VAL A 11 -22.12 24.96 28.69
CA VAL A 11 -22.18 24.16 27.47
C VAL A 11 -21.03 23.17 27.56
N THR A 12 -21.29 22.00 28.12
CA THR A 12 -20.41 20.85 28.01
C THR A 12 -20.52 20.34 26.56
N LEU A 13 -19.63 20.83 25.70
CA LEU A 13 -19.44 20.26 24.38
C LEU A 13 -18.84 18.86 24.60
N SER A 14 -19.70 17.86 24.68
CA SER A 14 -19.30 16.45 24.67
C SER A 14 -18.60 16.19 23.33
N MET A 15 -17.30 16.27 23.32
CA MET A 15 -16.50 15.70 22.25
C MET A 15 -16.62 14.17 22.36
N ALA A 16 -17.73 13.63 21.89
CA ALA A 16 -17.83 12.23 21.64
C ALA A 16 -16.79 11.91 20.54
N SER A 17 -15.66 11.38 20.96
CA SER A 17 -14.74 10.71 20.06
C SER A 17 -15.49 9.51 19.50
N PHE A 18 -16.23 9.70 18.42
CA PHE A 18 -16.80 8.59 17.70
C PHE A 18 -15.63 7.77 17.19
N ALA A 19 -15.45 6.58 17.76
CA ALA A 19 -14.53 5.60 17.19
C ALA A 19 -14.93 5.41 15.73
N ARG A 20 -13.99 5.67 14.81
CA ARG A 20 -14.23 5.53 13.38
C ARG A 20 -14.54 4.07 13.08
N GLU A 21 -15.72 3.81 12.55
CA GLU A 21 -16.12 2.47 12.15
C GLU A 21 -15.66 2.21 10.72
N TYR A 22 -14.73 1.26 10.58
CA TYR A 22 -14.24 0.82 9.29
C TYR A 22 -15.05 -0.35 8.77
N SER A 23 -15.48 -0.23 7.52
CA SER A 23 -15.97 -1.34 6.71
C SER A 23 -14.81 -2.02 5.99
N HIS A 24 -14.96 -3.30 5.71
CA HIS A 24 -13.93 -4.11 5.07
C HIS A 24 -14.52 -4.92 3.92
N ASP A 25 -14.06 -4.62 2.71
CA ASP A 25 -14.28 -5.48 1.55
C ASP A 25 -13.01 -6.32 1.36
N LYS A 26 -13.16 -7.65 1.38
CA LYS A 26 -12.03 -8.57 1.40
C LYS A 26 -12.00 -9.45 0.17
N ASP A 27 -10.80 -9.99 -0.09
CA ASP A 27 -10.58 -11.05 -1.07
C ASP A 27 -10.95 -10.66 -2.52
N ILE A 28 -10.75 -9.39 -2.87
CA ILE A 28 -11.07 -8.84 -4.18
C ILE A 28 -9.96 -9.19 -5.15
N LEU A 29 -10.28 -9.87 -6.24
CA LEU A 29 -9.33 -10.20 -7.31
C LEU A 29 -8.97 -8.92 -8.09
N TYR A 30 -7.68 -8.57 -8.18
CA TYR A 30 -7.21 -7.42 -8.94
C TYR A 30 -6.51 -7.80 -10.25
N LYS A 31 -6.04 -9.04 -10.36
CA LYS A 31 -5.37 -9.57 -11.54
C LYS A 31 -5.86 -11.00 -11.78
N GLY A 32 -6.59 -11.20 -12.86
CA GLY A 32 -6.97 -12.52 -13.32
C GLY A 32 -5.87 -13.17 -14.16
N ALA A 33 -5.72 -14.48 -14.05
CA ALA A 33 -4.92 -15.31 -14.94
C ALA A 33 -5.50 -16.72 -14.95
N PRO A 34 -5.19 -17.53 -15.98
CA PRO A 34 -5.72 -18.89 -16.07
C PRO A 34 -5.08 -19.87 -15.07
N ASP A 35 -4.13 -19.41 -14.23
CA ASP A 35 -3.51 -20.23 -13.20
C ASP A 35 -4.11 -19.93 -11.82
N GLY A 36 -4.40 -20.99 -11.06
CA GLY A 36 -5.00 -20.87 -9.73
C GLY A 36 -4.08 -20.19 -8.70
N TYR A 37 -2.76 -20.10 -8.94
CA TYR A 37 -1.82 -19.44 -8.04
C TYR A 37 -1.95 -17.92 -8.13
N THR A 38 -2.01 -17.36 -9.33
CA THR A 38 -2.27 -15.94 -9.54
C THR A 38 -3.61 -15.51 -8.92
N GLU A 39 -4.69 -16.26 -9.18
CA GLU A 39 -6.00 -15.95 -8.60
C GLU A 39 -6.01 -16.03 -7.07
N LYS A 40 -5.23 -16.93 -6.48
CA LYS A 40 -5.09 -17.06 -5.04
C LYS A 40 -4.33 -15.88 -4.43
N MET A 41 -3.25 -15.45 -5.06
CA MET A 41 -2.31 -14.48 -4.48
C MET A 41 -2.62 -13.03 -4.85
N CYS A 42 -3.10 -12.78 -6.07
CA CYS A 42 -3.34 -11.44 -6.58
C CYS A 42 -4.70 -10.89 -6.14
N ARG A 43 -4.87 -10.78 -4.82
CA ARG A 43 -6.08 -10.25 -4.18
C ARG A 43 -5.75 -9.09 -3.26
N ILE A 44 -6.74 -8.23 -3.05
CA ILE A 44 -6.66 -7.10 -2.12
C ILE A 44 -7.79 -7.15 -1.11
N ASP A 45 -7.53 -6.52 0.03
CA ASP A 45 -8.55 -6.17 1.01
C ASP A 45 -8.61 -4.64 1.12
N VAL A 46 -9.80 -4.07 1.18
CA VAL A 46 -10.01 -2.62 1.31
C VAL A 46 -10.68 -2.32 2.65
N ALA A 47 -10.03 -1.48 3.47
CA ALA A 47 -10.60 -0.95 4.70
C ALA A 47 -10.92 0.54 4.52
N TYR A 48 -12.16 0.95 4.81
CA TYR A 48 -12.64 2.30 4.56
C TYR A 48 -13.77 2.69 5.52
N GLU A 49 -13.96 3.98 5.74
CA GLU A 49 -15.16 4.50 6.40
C GLU A 49 -16.25 4.78 5.37
N LYS A 50 -17.49 4.41 5.69
CA LYS A 50 -18.66 4.73 4.84
C LYS A 50 -19.02 6.20 4.97
N GLY A 51 -19.23 6.85 3.82
CA GLY A 51 -19.67 8.25 3.77
C GLY A 51 -18.55 9.26 4.05
N GLY A 52 -18.89 10.54 3.96
CA GLY A 52 -17.98 11.64 4.25
C GLY A 52 -17.18 12.17 3.05
N GLU A 53 -16.16 12.96 3.34
CA GLU A 53 -15.28 13.57 2.35
C GLU A 53 -14.32 12.55 1.75
N LYS A 54 -13.74 12.90 0.58
CA LYS A 54 -12.67 12.11 -0.04
C LYS A 54 -11.45 12.01 0.88
N ARG A 55 -10.87 10.82 1.01
CA ARG A 55 -9.82 10.47 1.97
C ARG A 55 -8.53 10.06 1.30
N PRO A 56 -7.37 10.30 1.95
CA PRO A 56 -6.11 9.73 1.48
C PRO A 56 -6.20 8.22 1.33
N VAL A 57 -5.50 7.68 0.36
CA VAL A 57 -5.44 6.25 0.07
C VAL A 57 -4.04 5.73 0.32
N ILE A 58 -3.91 4.69 1.12
CA ILE A 58 -2.66 4.01 1.38
C ILE A 58 -2.73 2.61 0.75
N ILE A 59 -1.92 2.38 -0.28
CA ILE A 59 -1.75 1.06 -0.87
C ILE A 59 -0.60 0.39 -0.10
N TRP A 60 -0.96 -0.64 0.69
CA TRP A 60 -0.05 -1.28 1.63
C TRP A 60 0.46 -2.62 1.12
N PHE A 61 1.79 -2.74 1.02
CA PHE A 61 2.49 -3.98 0.68
C PHE A 61 3.11 -4.59 1.93
N HIS A 62 2.73 -5.84 2.25
CA HIS A 62 3.23 -6.55 3.42
C HIS A 62 4.70 -6.98 3.26
N GLY A 63 5.39 -7.25 4.37
CA GLY A 63 6.71 -7.85 4.40
C GLY A 63 6.70 -9.37 4.26
N GLY A 64 7.86 -9.98 4.46
CA GLY A 64 8.01 -11.44 4.43
C GLY A 64 9.05 -11.93 3.43
N GLY A 65 10.03 -11.09 3.08
CA GLY A 65 11.17 -11.46 2.25
C GLY A 65 10.82 -11.85 0.81
N LEU A 66 9.67 -11.45 0.30
CA LEU A 66 9.09 -11.87 -0.99
C LEU A 66 8.79 -13.37 -1.08
N THR A 67 8.91 -14.13 0.01
CA THR A 67 8.74 -15.60 0.03
C THR A 67 7.60 -16.06 0.93
N LYS A 68 7.07 -15.17 1.77
CA LYS A 68 5.98 -15.42 2.70
C LYS A 68 5.29 -14.12 3.10
N GLY A 69 4.23 -14.23 3.83
CA GLY A 69 3.46 -13.08 4.34
C GLY A 69 1.99 -13.20 3.98
N LYS A 70 1.22 -12.19 4.37
CA LYS A 70 -0.23 -12.15 4.13
C LYS A 70 -0.65 -10.70 3.93
N ARG A 71 -1.53 -10.45 2.97
CA ARG A 71 -2.17 -9.14 2.82
C ARG A 71 -2.89 -8.75 4.10
N SER A 72 -2.89 -7.48 4.42
CA SER A 72 -3.53 -6.92 5.60
C SER A 72 -3.81 -5.44 5.41
N THR A 73 -4.77 -4.94 6.16
CA THR A 73 -5.07 -3.51 6.32
C THR A 73 -4.73 -3.10 7.75
N PRO A 74 -3.47 -2.70 8.06
CA PRO A 74 -3.04 -2.47 9.44
C PRO A 74 -3.91 -1.45 10.16
N GLU A 75 -4.42 -1.78 11.35
CA GLU A 75 -5.29 -0.90 12.14
C GLU A 75 -4.62 0.43 12.48
N ALA A 76 -3.30 0.43 12.71
CA ALA A 76 -2.55 1.65 12.97
C ALA A 76 -2.67 2.69 11.83
N LEU A 77 -2.81 2.24 10.58
CA LEU A 77 -2.99 3.12 9.41
C LEU A 77 -4.44 3.61 9.28
N GLN A 78 -5.42 2.87 9.82
CA GLN A 78 -6.84 3.24 9.76
C GLN A 78 -7.18 4.41 10.70
N LYS A 79 -6.44 4.56 11.82
CA LYS A 79 -6.72 5.57 12.87
C LYS A 79 -6.83 7.01 12.37
N ASN A 80 -6.19 7.32 11.25
CA ASN A 80 -6.19 8.66 10.65
C ASN A 80 -7.26 8.86 9.55
N GLY A 81 -8.15 7.89 9.36
CA GLY A 81 -9.25 7.98 8.42
C GLY A 81 -8.86 7.78 6.97
N ALA A 82 -7.71 7.20 6.66
CA ALA A 82 -7.33 6.85 5.30
C ALA A 82 -8.07 5.61 4.81
N VAL A 83 -8.30 5.50 3.51
CA VAL A 83 -8.66 4.24 2.86
C VAL A 83 -7.40 3.39 2.73
N ILE A 84 -7.44 2.16 3.23
CA ILE A 84 -6.30 1.25 3.20
C ILE A 84 -6.57 0.11 2.23
N VAL A 85 -5.67 -0.08 1.26
CA VAL A 85 -5.71 -1.19 0.31
C VAL A 85 -4.58 -2.15 0.65
N GLY A 86 -4.88 -3.26 1.30
CA GLY A 86 -3.91 -4.29 1.64
C GLY A 86 -3.70 -5.23 0.46
N VAL A 87 -2.48 -5.30 -0.07
CA VAL A 87 -2.14 -6.02 -1.31
C VAL A 87 -1.51 -7.37 -1.00
N GLY A 88 -2.07 -8.44 -1.61
CA GLY A 88 -1.40 -9.71 -1.79
C GLY A 88 -0.65 -9.74 -3.12
N TYR A 89 0.42 -10.50 -3.23
CA TYR A 89 1.22 -10.65 -4.43
C TYR A 89 1.88 -12.03 -4.46
N ARG A 90 2.24 -12.54 -5.64
CA ARG A 90 2.92 -13.83 -5.79
C ARG A 90 4.33 -13.79 -5.25
N PHE A 91 4.76 -14.89 -4.65
CA PHE A 91 6.07 -15.03 -4.04
C PHE A 91 7.14 -15.51 -5.02
N VAL A 92 8.37 -15.07 -4.78
CA VAL A 92 9.53 -15.42 -5.64
C VAL A 92 9.98 -16.87 -5.53
N SER A 93 9.35 -17.67 -4.66
CA SER A 93 9.46 -19.14 -4.72
C SER A 93 8.83 -19.72 -5.98
N GLU A 94 7.77 -19.09 -6.51
CA GLU A 94 6.97 -19.57 -7.62
C GLU A 94 7.13 -18.71 -8.89
N VAL A 95 7.47 -17.42 -8.73
CA VAL A 95 7.62 -16.46 -9.83
C VAL A 95 8.94 -15.69 -9.73
N SER A 96 9.27 -14.88 -10.73
CA SER A 96 10.42 -13.97 -10.69
C SER A 96 10.11 -12.70 -9.93
N ILE A 97 11.14 -11.93 -9.52
CA ILE A 97 10.95 -10.60 -8.93
C ILE A 97 10.19 -9.66 -9.89
N PRO A 98 10.53 -9.57 -11.18
CA PRO A 98 9.76 -8.74 -12.12
C PRO A 98 8.26 -9.09 -12.17
N GLU A 99 7.90 -10.37 -12.07
CA GLU A 99 6.48 -10.77 -12.02
C GLU A 99 5.80 -10.36 -10.71
N THR A 100 6.49 -10.48 -9.57
CA THR A 100 6.00 -9.96 -8.27
C THR A 100 5.79 -8.44 -8.33
N LEU A 101 6.70 -7.70 -8.97
CA LEU A 101 6.58 -6.25 -9.15
C LEU A 101 5.46 -5.88 -10.12
N ASP A 102 5.22 -6.69 -11.15
CA ASP A 102 4.09 -6.52 -12.05
C ASP A 102 2.74 -6.75 -11.34
N ASP A 103 2.68 -7.73 -10.42
CA ASP A 103 1.50 -7.91 -9.57
C ASP A 103 1.24 -6.66 -8.71
N ALA A 104 2.28 -6.10 -8.12
CA ALA A 104 2.17 -4.87 -7.34
C ALA A 104 1.68 -3.68 -8.19
N ALA A 105 2.21 -3.51 -9.40
CA ALA A 105 1.77 -2.48 -10.34
C ALA A 105 0.31 -2.67 -10.77
N ALA A 106 -0.12 -3.92 -11.02
CA ALA A 106 -1.51 -4.24 -11.31
C ALA A 106 -2.46 -3.89 -10.15
N ALA A 107 -2.03 -4.10 -8.89
CA ALA A 107 -2.81 -3.71 -7.72
C ALA A 107 -2.95 -2.19 -7.59
N VAL A 108 -1.90 -1.43 -7.92
CA VAL A 108 -1.97 0.04 -8.01
C VAL A 108 -2.97 0.46 -9.08
N ALA A 109 -2.91 -0.14 -10.26
CA ALA A 109 -3.83 0.14 -11.36
C ALA A 109 -5.29 -0.15 -11.00
N TRP A 110 -5.55 -1.30 -10.37
CA TRP A 110 -6.88 -1.60 -9.86
C TRP A 110 -7.35 -0.54 -8.86
N THR A 111 -6.47 -0.13 -7.95
CA THR A 111 -6.79 0.86 -6.93
C THR A 111 -7.18 2.20 -7.56
N LEU A 112 -6.37 2.75 -8.46
CA LEU A 112 -6.67 4.01 -9.14
C LEU A 112 -8.00 3.97 -9.89
N LYS A 113 -8.34 2.83 -10.47
CA LYS A 113 -9.60 2.63 -11.21
C LYS A 113 -10.84 2.52 -10.31
N ASN A 114 -10.68 2.07 -9.06
CA ASN A 114 -11.83 1.64 -8.25
C ASN A 114 -11.99 2.40 -6.93
N ILE A 115 -10.97 3.12 -6.45
CA ILE A 115 -10.91 3.55 -5.06
C ILE A 115 -11.91 4.66 -4.71
N GLU A 116 -12.39 5.42 -5.68
CA GLU A 116 -13.39 6.47 -5.44
C GLU A 116 -14.71 5.91 -4.88
N LYS A 117 -15.10 4.70 -5.25
CA LYS A 117 -16.29 4.04 -4.69
C LYS A 117 -16.18 3.72 -3.20
N TYR A 118 -14.94 3.72 -2.67
CA TYR A 118 -14.60 3.55 -1.25
C TYR A 118 -14.31 4.89 -0.56
N GLY A 119 -14.57 6.02 -1.22
CA GLY A 119 -14.31 7.35 -0.69
C GLY A 119 -12.84 7.78 -0.80
N GLY A 120 -12.03 7.10 -1.62
CA GLY A 120 -10.63 7.47 -1.85
C GLY A 120 -10.46 8.71 -2.72
N ASP A 121 -9.43 9.50 -2.43
CA ASP A 121 -9.02 10.69 -3.16
C ASP A 121 -7.87 10.34 -4.10
N LEU A 122 -8.11 10.36 -5.41
CA LEU A 122 -7.09 10.06 -6.43
C LEU A 122 -5.92 11.05 -6.44
N SER A 123 -6.07 12.24 -5.85
CA SER A 123 -4.96 13.20 -5.68
C SER A 123 -4.05 12.88 -4.49
N LYS A 124 -4.41 11.89 -3.65
CA LYS A 124 -3.75 11.57 -2.39
C LYS A 124 -3.46 10.07 -2.27
N ILE A 125 -2.80 9.51 -3.28
CA ILE A 125 -2.42 8.10 -3.33
C ILE A 125 -1.00 7.91 -2.78
N TYR A 126 -0.85 7.08 -1.77
CA TYR A 126 0.43 6.77 -1.13
C TYR A 126 0.75 5.28 -1.32
N LEU A 127 1.95 4.97 -1.79
CA LEU A 127 2.46 3.61 -1.79
C LEU A 127 3.26 3.40 -0.50
N ALA A 128 2.85 2.46 0.33
CA ALA A 128 3.51 2.16 1.59
C ALA A 128 3.76 0.66 1.74
N GLY A 129 4.81 0.28 2.44
CA GLY A 129 5.10 -1.12 2.68
C GLY A 129 6.24 -1.32 3.66
N HIS A 130 6.28 -2.50 4.29
CA HIS A 130 7.29 -2.86 5.26
C HIS A 130 8.24 -3.93 4.72
N SER A 131 9.56 -3.78 4.96
CA SER A 131 10.58 -4.76 4.58
C SER A 131 10.53 -5.09 3.07
N ALA A 132 10.21 -6.32 2.68
CA ALA A 132 9.98 -6.69 1.28
C ALA A 132 8.90 -5.83 0.59
N GLY A 133 7.86 -5.42 1.32
CA GLY A 133 6.87 -4.46 0.81
C GLY A 133 7.46 -3.08 0.57
N GLY A 134 8.39 -2.62 1.42
CA GLY A 134 9.15 -1.38 1.19
C GLY A 134 10.05 -1.45 -0.03
N TYR A 135 10.67 -2.62 -0.28
CA TYR A 135 11.42 -2.88 -1.52
C TYR A 135 10.49 -2.77 -2.75
N ILE A 136 9.30 -3.40 -2.72
CA ILE A 136 8.31 -3.31 -3.80
C ILE A 136 7.94 -1.84 -4.07
N VAL A 137 7.63 -1.07 -3.01
CA VAL A 137 7.28 0.37 -3.12
C VAL A 137 8.37 1.15 -3.83
N ASN A 138 9.64 0.96 -3.42
CA ASN A 138 10.76 1.61 -4.08
C ASN A 138 10.89 1.20 -5.55
N MET A 139 10.80 -0.09 -5.85
CA MET A 139 10.97 -0.58 -7.21
C MET A 139 9.91 -0.07 -8.17
N ILE A 140 8.61 -0.18 -7.82
CA ILE A 140 7.54 0.24 -8.73
C ILE A 140 7.37 1.77 -8.80
N GLY A 141 7.80 2.50 -7.75
CA GLY A 141 7.75 3.95 -7.73
C GLY A 141 8.91 4.62 -8.46
N LEU A 142 10.12 4.02 -8.41
CA LEU A 142 11.33 4.57 -9.05
C LEU A 142 11.52 4.06 -10.49
N ASN A 143 11.23 2.78 -10.75
CA ASN A 143 11.20 2.26 -12.11
C ASN A 143 9.80 2.44 -12.71
N LYS A 144 9.64 3.54 -13.43
CA LYS A 144 8.36 3.94 -14.03
C LYS A 144 7.79 2.91 -15.02
N GLU A 145 8.63 2.03 -15.58
CA GLU A 145 8.20 1.03 -16.56
C GLU A 145 7.13 0.08 -16.03
N TYR A 146 7.18 -0.25 -14.72
CA TYR A 146 6.17 -1.13 -14.11
C TYR A 146 4.77 -0.51 -14.14
N LEU A 147 4.66 0.76 -13.76
CA LEU A 147 3.38 1.47 -13.72
C LEU A 147 2.94 1.94 -15.12
N ALA A 148 3.89 2.28 -15.99
CA ALA A 148 3.60 2.69 -17.38
C ALA A 148 2.88 1.60 -18.20
N LYS A 149 3.06 0.31 -17.89
CA LYS A 149 2.29 -0.79 -18.49
C LYS A 149 0.77 -0.68 -18.26
N TYR A 150 0.38 0.11 -17.28
CA TYR A 150 -1.00 0.34 -16.88
C TYR A 150 -1.43 1.80 -17.10
N ASP A 151 -0.70 2.54 -17.95
CA ASP A 151 -0.93 3.96 -18.26
C ASP A 151 -0.85 4.87 -17.01
N ILE A 152 0.01 4.51 -16.03
CA ILE A 152 0.22 5.26 -14.80
C ILE A 152 1.59 5.94 -14.83
N ASP A 153 1.59 7.25 -14.66
CA ASP A 153 2.79 8.05 -14.38
C ASP A 153 2.92 8.27 -12.87
N PRO A 154 3.89 7.62 -12.18
CA PRO A 154 4.03 7.76 -10.74
C PRO A 154 4.30 9.19 -10.28
N ASP A 155 4.99 10.02 -11.08
CA ASP A 155 5.28 11.40 -10.71
C ASP A 155 4.02 12.29 -10.66
N ARG A 156 2.96 11.87 -11.32
CA ARG A 156 1.70 12.64 -11.41
C ARG A 156 0.58 12.05 -10.53
N GLN A 157 0.57 10.73 -10.36
CA GLN A 157 -0.57 10.03 -9.78
C GLN A 157 -0.27 9.43 -8.39
N ILE A 158 1.00 9.40 -7.96
CA ILE A 158 1.42 8.93 -6.65
C ILE A 158 1.94 10.11 -5.83
N ALA A 159 1.28 10.40 -4.72
CA ALA A 159 1.63 11.54 -3.86
C ALA A 159 2.95 11.33 -3.11
N ALA A 160 3.23 10.10 -2.64
CA ALA A 160 4.50 9.76 -2.01
C ALA A 160 4.74 8.25 -1.93
N LEU A 161 6.02 7.89 -1.78
CA LEU A 161 6.50 6.54 -1.47
C LEU A 161 6.89 6.50 0.02
N VAL A 162 6.43 5.47 0.75
CA VAL A 162 6.68 5.29 2.20
C VAL A 162 7.25 3.90 2.46
N PRO A 163 8.54 3.65 2.15
CA PRO A 163 9.17 2.35 2.29
C PRO A 163 9.74 2.13 3.70
N TYR A 164 9.00 1.50 4.59
CA TYR A 164 9.47 1.16 5.94
C TYR A 164 10.48 0.02 5.88
N SER A 165 11.73 0.27 6.28
CA SER A 165 12.82 -0.73 6.31
C SER A 165 12.97 -1.51 5.00
N GLY A 166 12.67 -0.87 3.87
CA GLY A 166 12.82 -1.47 2.54
C GLY A 166 14.28 -1.63 2.15
N GLN A 167 14.63 -2.72 1.48
CA GLN A 167 15.96 -2.89 0.90
C GLN A 167 16.15 -1.94 -0.28
N VAL A 168 17.35 -1.37 -0.39
CA VAL A 168 17.72 -0.45 -1.48
C VAL A 168 18.70 -1.06 -2.48
N ILE A 169 19.20 -2.26 -2.19
CA ILE A 169 20.03 -3.08 -3.08
C ILE A 169 19.20 -4.22 -3.65
N THR A 170 19.74 -4.99 -4.59
CA THR A 170 19.10 -6.20 -5.11
C THR A 170 18.63 -7.08 -3.97
N HIS A 171 17.35 -7.46 -4.00
CA HIS A 171 16.68 -8.14 -2.90
C HIS A 171 17.39 -9.47 -2.53
N PHE A 172 17.55 -9.77 -1.24
CA PHE A 172 18.28 -10.95 -0.78
C PHE A 172 17.74 -12.27 -1.32
N ALA A 173 16.44 -12.38 -1.62
CA ALA A 173 15.86 -13.58 -2.24
C ALA A 173 16.47 -13.84 -3.62
N GLN A 174 16.71 -12.79 -4.43
CA GLN A 174 17.38 -12.90 -5.72
C GLN A 174 18.87 -13.25 -5.55
N ARG A 175 19.54 -12.57 -4.61
CA ARG A 175 20.95 -12.85 -4.32
C ARG A 175 21.20 -14.29 -3.92
N ARG A 176 20.34 -14.87 -3.08
CA ARG A 176 20.38 -16.30 -2.71
C ARG A 176 20.23 -17.21 -3.91
N LYS A 177 19.28 -16.94 -4.83
CA LYS A 177 19.11 -17.70 -6.08
C LYS A 177 20.37 -17.66 -6.96
N GLN A 178 21.10 -16.55 -6.94
CA GLN A 178 22.33 -16.34 -7.71
C GLN A 178 23.60 -16.82 -6.99
N GLY A 179 23.51 -17.35 -5.77
CA GLY A 179 24.66 -17.74 -4.97
C GLY A 179 25.57 -16.58 -4.55
N ILE A 180 25.06 -15.35 -4.55
CA ILE A 180 25.82 -14.16 -4.16
C ILE A 180 25.94 -14.13 -2.63
N PRO A 181 27.17 -13.97 -2.07
CA PRO A 181 27.38 -13.89 -0.65
C PRO A 181 26.56 -12.75 0.01
N GLU A 182 26.10 -12.97 1.24
CA GLU A 182 25.18 -12.05 1.92
C GLU A 182 25.77 -10.65 2.11
N LEU A 183 27.06 -10.56 2.34
CA LEU A 183 27.79 -9.29 2.55
C LEU A 183 28.22 -8.61 1.25
N THR A 184 27.94 -9.18 0.08
CA THR A 184 28.20 -8.54 -1.22
C THR A 184 26.94 -7.82 -1.68
N PRO A 185 26.86 -6.49 -1.65
CA PRO A 185 25.67 -5.74 -2.04
C PRO A 185 25.67 -5.47 -3.55
N PRO A 186 25.07 -6.32 -4.40
CA PRO A 186 24.96 -6.01 -5.82
C PRO A 186 23.96 -4.88 -6.02
N ILE A 187 24.30 -3.99 -6.95
CA ILE A 187 23.44 -2.91 -7.41
C ILE A 187 23.22 -3.14 -8.91
N ASP A 188 22.13 -3.78 -9.24
CA ASP A 188 21.69 -4.05 -10.61
C ASP A 188 20.30 -3.47 -10.86
N HIS A 189 19.69 -3.75 -12.02
CA HIS A 189 18.38 -3.27 -12.40
C HIS A 189 17.22 -3.67 -11.44
N LEU A 190 17.47 -4.60 -10.52
CA LEU A 190 16.56 -5.00 -9.43
C LEU A 190 16.91 -4.34 -8.09
N ALA A 191 17.82 -3.38 -8.09
CA ALA A 191 18.18 -2.59 -6.90
C ALA A 191 17.52 -1.21 -6.97
N PRO A 192 16.73 -0.79 -5.98
CA PRO A 192 16.19 0.58 -5.96
C PRO A 192 17.27 1.65 -6.10
N LEU A 193 18.45 1.44 -5.51
CA LEU A 193 19.59 2.38 -5.60
C LEU A 193 20.10 2.59 -7.03
N TYR A 194 19.97 1.59 -7.91
CA TYR A 194 20.29 1.71 -9.33
C TYR A 194 19.38 2.71 -10.09
N LEU A 195 18.19 2.93 -9.56
CA LEU A 195 17.13 3.73 -10.19
C LEU A 195 17.11 5.18 -9.69
N VAL A 196 17.88 5.50 -8.63
CA VAL A 196 17.99 6.87 -8.11
C VAL A 196 18.80 7.71 -9.07
N ARG A 197 18.23 8.82 -9.51
CA ARG A 197 18.82 9.79 -10.44
C ARG A 197 19.30 11.03 -9.71
#